data_38e3d3247a564b6f623f852542f44af2
#
_entry.id   38e3d3247a564b6f623f852542f44af2
#
_cell.length_a   1.000
_cell.length_b   1.000
_cell.length_c   1.000
_cell.angle_alpha   90.00
_cell.angle_beta   90.00
_cell.angle_gamma   90.00
#
_symmetry.space_group_name_H-M   'P 1'
#
loop_
_entity.id
_entity.type
_entity.pdbx_description
1 polymer ?
#
loop_
_entity_poly.entity_id
_entity_poly.type
_entity_poly.pdbx_seq_one_letter_code
_entity_poly.pdbx_strand_id
1 'polypeptide(L)'
;EQSQCKRAIILPNNKNIMMASEQAASIVEAETVVIPTKSIPQGISALFQYDLESSLEDNKRHMSDALETVQSGSITFAVRDTKIDGIEIKKDEFMGLAEDKIVTSDVNQFHAVKGLLSKLLNEDSEILTMISGEDADNSITNQIINWIESEYPDVEVEQHEGGQPIYQYFFAVE
;
A
#
# COMPACT_ATOMS: atom_id res chain seq x y z
N GLU A 1 25.38 -7.15 5.38
CA GLU A 1 26.77 -7.65 5.21
C GLU A 1 26.89 -8.87 4.29
N GLN A 2 25.80 -9.59 3.99
CA GLN A 2 25.85 -10.73 3.05
C GLN A 2 25.82 -10.31 1.57
N SER A 3 25.26 -9.14 1.24
CA SER A 3 25.32 -8.58 -0.10
C SER A 3 26.57 -7.70 -0.20
N GLN A 4 27.47 -7.99 -1.10
CA GLN A 4 28.67 -7.17 -1.39
C GLN A 4 28.33 -5.92 -2.22
N CYS A 5 27.13 -5.32 -1.99
CA CYS A 5 26.72 -4.12 -2.71
C CYS A 5 27.47 -2.89 -2.16
N LYS A 6 27.82 -1.96 -3.04
CA LYS A 6 28.44 -0.69 -2.68
C LYS A 6 27.42 0.38 -2.33
N ARG A 7 26.19 0.26 -2.86
CA ARG A 7 25.07 1.18 -2.65
C ARG A 7 23.82 0.41 -2.36
N ALA A 8 22.97 0.92 -1.48
CA ALA A 8 21.71 0.32 -1.11
C ALA A 8 20.61 1.36 -0.94
N ILE A 9 19.39 1.00 -1.31
CA ILE A 9 18.18 1.76 -1.04
C ILE A 9 17.28 0.88 -0.17
N ILE A 10 16.81 1.39 0.95
CA ILE A 10 15.91 0.69 1.86
C ILE A 10 14.51 1.29 1.71
N LEU A 11 13.54 0.43 1.43
CA LEU A 11 12.12 0.73 1.39
C LEU A 11 11.46 0.00 2.58
N PRO A 12 11.24 0.64 3.73
CA PRO A 12 10.69 -0.02 4.91
C PRO A 12 9.28 -0.55 4.72
N ASN A 13 8.46 0.15 3.94
CA ASN A 13 7.06 -0.16 3.65
C ASN A 13 6.19 -0.33 4.92
N ASN A 14 6.68 0.20 6.05
CA ASN A 14 6.02 0.15 7.34
C ASN A 14 6.58 1.24 8.26
N LYS A 15 5.71 2.10 8.78
CA LYS A 15 6.10 3.20 9.69
C LYS A 15 6.82 2.73 10.95
N ASN A 16 6.49 1.53 11.46
CA ASN A 16 7.01 1.04 12.73
C ASN A 16 8.49 0.63 12.66
N ILE A 17 9.02 0.36 11.46
CA ILE A 17 10.43 -0.02 11.28
C ILE A 17 11.29 1.10 10.68
N MET A 18 10.72 2.29 10.50
CA MET A 18 11.43 3.44 9.91
C MET A 18 12.71 3.76 10.66
N MET A 19 12.63 3.99 11.97
CA MET A 19 13.80 4.30 12.82
C MET A 19 14.84 3.17 12.80
N ALA A 20 14.40 1.90 12.79
CA ALA A 20 15.31 0.76 12.69
C ALA A 20 16.03 0.72 11.33
N SER A 21 15.33 1.09 10.25
CA SER A 21 15.91 1.19 8.91
C SER A 21 16.94 2.31 8.81
N GLU A 22 16.67 3.47 9.39
CA GLU A 22 17.61 4.59 9.47
C GLU A 22 18.86 4.23 10.29
N GLN A 23 18.67 3.55 11.44
CA GLN A 23 19.78 3.04 12.22
C GLN A 23 20.61 2.02 11.44
N ALA A 24 19.97 1.07 10.76
CA ALA A 24 20.67 0.10 9.94
C ALA A 24 21.49 0.79 8.83
N ALA A 25 20.91 1.78 8.15
CA ALA A 25 21.60 2.55 7.11
C ALA A 25 22.85 3.29 7.65
N SER A 26 22.80 3.76 8.91
CA SER A 26 23.91 4.53 9.50
C SER A 26 25.12 3.68 9.93
N ILE A 27 24.96 2.36 10.06
CA ILE A 27 26.04 1.46 10.59
C ILE A 27 26.61 0.52 9.52
N VAL A 28 26.02 0.43 8.34
CA VAL A 28 26.55 -0.39 7.24
C VAL A 28 27.65 0.36 6.48
N GLU A 29 28.61 -0.38 5.91
CA GLU A 29 29.71 0.20 5.12
C GLU A 29 29.25 0.69 3.74
N ALA A 30 28.17 0.10 3.20
CA ALA A 30 27.59 0.52 1.91
C ALA A 30 26.98 1.92 2.02
N GLU A 31 27.15 2.74 1.00
CA GLU A 31 26.41 3.99 0.86
C GLU A 31 24.92 3.69 0.80
N THR A 32 24.17 4.09 1.84
CA THR A 32 22.78 3.64 2.02
C THR A 32 21.85 4.80 2.26
N VAL A 33 20.72 4.82 1.56
CA VAL A 33 19.62 5.76 1.79
C VAL A 33 18.34 5.02 2.16
N VAL A 34 17.51 5.67 2.96
CA VAL A 34 16.16 5.18 3.31
C VAL A 34 15.14 6.08 2.62
N ILE A 35 14.23 5.48 1.88
CA ILE A 35 13.04 6.15 1.34
C ILE A 35 11.91 5.94 2.35
N PRO A 36 11.21 6.98 2.82
CA PRO A 36 10.30 6.87 3.96
C PRO A 36 8.94 6.26 3.60
N THR A 37 8.96 5.10 2.93
CA THR A 37 7.77 4.35 2.54
C THR A 37 7.07 3.74 3.76
N LYS A 38 5.76 3.97 3.89
CA LYS A 38 4.94 3.50 5.01
C LYS A 38 4.08 2.30 4.65
N SER A 39 3.94 2.00 3.35
CA SER A 39 3.13 0.91 2.83
C SER A 39 3.80 0.26 1.62
N ILE A 40 3.36 -0.97 1.27
CA ILE A 40 3.84 -1.68 0.08
C ILE A 40 3.50 -0.89 -1.20
N PRO A 41 2.28 -0.36 -1.40
CA PRO A 41 1.99 0.48 -2.55
C PRO A 41 2.96 1.65 -2.70
N GLN A 42 3.22 2.42 -1.64
CA GLN A 42 4.22 3.49 -1.67
C GLN A 42 5.61 3.01 -2.08
N GLY A 43 6.01 1.81 -1.61
CA GLY A 43 7.28 1.20 -2.00
C GLY A 43 7.35 0.89 -3.49
N ILE A 44 6.25 0.46 -4.09
CA ILE A 44 6.15 0.16 -5.52
C ILE A 44 6.23 1.46 -6.32
N SER A 45 5.44 2.48 -6.00
CA SER A 45 5.49 3.78 -6.69
C SER A 45 6.87 4.42 -6.59
N ALA A 46 7.51 4.34 -5.41
CA ALA A 46 8.89 4.78 -5.27
C ALA A 46 9.85 4.03 -6.23
N LEU A 47 9.67 2.71 -6.39
CA LEU A 47 10.53 1.91 -7.29
C LEU A 47 10.39 2.31 -8.77
N PHE A 48 9.22 2.76 -9.22
CA PHE A 48 9.06 3.24 -10.59
C PHE A 48 9.87 4.51 -10.89
N GLN A 49 10.23 5.28 -9.87
CA GLN A 49 11.07 6.47 -10.00
C GLN A 49 12.57 6.19 -9.88
N TYR A 50 12.95 4.91 -9.67
CA TYR A 50 14.35 4.54 -9.59
C TYR A 50 15.04 4.61 -10.96
N ASP A 51 16.13 5.37 -11.03
CA ASP A 51 16.97 5.48 -12.21
C ASP A 51 18.39 4.95 -11.91
N LEU A 52 18.80 3.93 -12.67
CA LEU A 52 20.09 3.27 -12.52
C LEU A 52 21.28 4.20 -12.80
N GLU A 53 21.10 5.20 -13.67
CA GLU A 53 22.14 6.15 -14.08
C GLU A 53 22.25 7.34 -13.13
N SER A 54 21.25 7.55 -12.27
CA SER A 54 21.24 8.67 -11.33
C SER A 54 22.07 8.38 -10.06
N SER A 55 22.47 9.46 -9.37
CA SER A 55 23.11 9.36 -8.07
C SER A 55 22.15 8.78 -7.01
N LEU A 56 22.70 8.26 -5.92
CA LEU A 56 21.88 7.74 -4.82
C LEU A 56 21.01 8.83 -4.19
N GLU A 57 21.53 10.06 -4.08
CA GLU A 57 20.79 11.20 -3.51
C GLU A 57 19.68 11.71 -4.46
N ASP A 58 19.91 11.71 -5.79
CA ASP A 58 18.87 12.04 -6.76
C ASP A 58 17.77 10.99 -6.76
N ASN A 59 18.13 9.70 -6.72
CA ASN A 59 17.15 8.63 -6.55
C ASN A 59 16.35 8.78 -5.26
N LYS A 60 17.01 9.09 -4.14
CA LYS A 60 16.31 9.34 -2.88
C LYS A 60 15.28 10.44 -3.01
N ARG A 61 15.62 11.55 -3.68
CA ARG A 61 14.70 12.66 -3.89
C ARG A 61 13.51 12.24 -4.75
N HIS A 62 13.74 11.72 -5.97
CA HIS A 62 12.69 11.36 -6.90
C HIS A 62 11.76 10.27 -6.33
N MET A 63 12.34 9.25 -5.71
CA MET A 63 11.58 8.18 -5.07
C MET A 63 10.76 8.67 -3.86
N SER A 64 11.27 9.68 -3.12
CA SER A 64 10.52 10.27 -2.00
C SER A 64 9.40 11.18 -2.49
N ASP A 65 9.62 11.95 -3.55
CA ASP A 65 8.61 12.84 -4.14
C ASP A 65 7.38 12.02 -4.62
N ALA A 66 7.59 10.83 -5.16
CA ALA A 66 6.50 9.94 -5.59
C ALA A 66 5.58 9.49 -4.45
N LEU A 67 6.02 9.54 -3.19
CA LEU A 67 5.17 9.15 -2.04
C LEU A 67 4.05 10.14 -1.75
N GLU A 68 4.18 11.38 -2.22
CA GLU A 68 3.18 12.43 -1.97
C GLU A 68 1.94 12.28 -2.86
N THR A 69 2.06 11.60 -4.00
CA THR A 69 0.98 11.42 -4.98
C THR A 69 0.16 10.14 -4.75
N VAL A 70 0.67 9.20 -3.97
CA VAL A 70 0.05 7.89 -3.76
C VAL A 70 -0.72 7.82 -2.46
N GLN A 71 -2.02 7.50 -2.55
CA GLN A 71 -2.83 7.12 -1.40
C GLN A 71 -2.92 5.60 -1.30
N SER A 72 -2.57 5.07 -0.13
CA SER A 72 -2.54 3.62 0.10
C SER A 72 -3.77 3.13 0.85
N GLY A 73 -4.29 1.99 0.40
CA GLY A 73 -5.34 1.26 1.09
C GLY A 73 -5.01 -0.20 1.29
N SER A 74 -5.64 -0.83 2.26
CA SER A 74 -5.55 -2.29 2.43
C SER A 74 -6.81 -2.87 3.03
N ILE A 75 -7.09 -4.14 2.69
CA ILE A 75 -8.16 -4.95 3.28
C ILE A 75 -7.54 -6.14 4.00
N THR A 76 -7.94 -6.29 5.25
CA THR A 76 -7.61 -7.44 6.09
C THR A 76 -8.82 -7.81 6.97
N PHE A 77 -8.69 -8.78 7.84
CA PHE A 77 -9.76 -9.18 8.74
C PHE A 77 -9.39 -8.99 10.22
N ALA A 78 -10.40 -8.76 11.04
CA ALA A 78 -10.24 -8.55 12.47
C ALA A 78 -10.02 -9.88 13.21
N VAL A 79 -8.96 -9.97 14.00
CA VAL A 79 -8.66 -11.17 14.82
C VAL A 79 -9.43 -11.21 16.14
N ARG A 80 -10.04 -10.10 16.56
CA ARG A 80 -10.82 -9.96 17.81
C ARG A 80 -11.77 -8.78 17.74
N ASP A 81 -12.77 -8.77 18.62
CA ASP A 81 -13.62 -7.61 18.82
C ASP A 81 -12.82 -6.44 19.38
N THR A 82 -13.02 -5.26 18.83
CA THR A 82 -12.36 -4.04 19.27
C THR A 82 -13.16 -2.79 18.85
N LYS A 83 -12.78 -1.63 19.39
CA LYS A 83 -13.30 -0.34 18.93
C LYS A 83 -12.11 0.60 18.74
N ILE A 84 -11.94 1.08 17.50
CA ILE A 84 -10.85 1.97 17.11
C ILE A 84 -11.43 3.16 16.36
N ASP A 85 -11.06 4.37 16.75
CA ASP A 85 -11.48 5.64 16.14
C ASP A 85 -13.01 5.79 15.97
N GLY A 86 -13.77 5.21 16.91
CA GLY A 86 -15.23 5.23 16.89
C GLY A 86 -15.89 4.11 16.06
N ILE A 87 -15.14 3.33 15.31
CA ILE A 87 -15.63 2.19 14.53
C ILE A 87 -15.65 0.96 15.43
N GLU A 88 -16.83 0.34 15.57
CA GLU A 88 -16.97 -0.97 16.20
C GLU A 88 -16.56 -2.04 15.19
N ILE A 89 -15.67 -2.93 15.60
CA ILE A 89 -15.11 -3.98 14.77
C ILE A 89 -15.33 -5.29 15.49
N LYS A 90 -15.97 -6.24 14.83
CA LYS A 90 -16.15 -7.59 15.36
C LYS A 90 -15.11 -8.53 14.77
N LYS A 91 -14.81 -9.58 15.52
CA LYS A 91 -13.94 -10.64 15.03
C LYS A 91 -14.46 -11.19 13.70
N ASP A 92 -13.53 -11.47 12.80
CA ASP A 92 -13.75 -12.00 11.45
C ASP A 92 -14.42 -11.02 10.46
N GLU A 93 -14.71 -9.76 10.87
CA GLU A 93 -15.09 -8.71 9.91
C GLU A 93 -13.90 -8.27 9.08
N PHE A 94 -14.16 -7.86 7.83
CA PHE A 94 -13.18 -7.24 6.96
C PHE A 94 -13.01 -5.78 7.33
N MET A 95 -11.75 -5.39 7.51
CA MET A 95 -11.37 -4.02 7.83
C MET A 95 -10.70 -3.37 6.64
N GLY A 96 -11.14 -2.16 6.28
CA GLY A 96 -10.46 -1.30 5.33
C GLY A 96 -9.61 -0.27 6.05
N LEU A 97 -8.33 -0.24 5.70
CA LEU A 97 -7.37 0.72 6.22
C LEU A 97 -6.97 1.70 5.10
N ALA A 98 -7.16 2.99 5.33
CA ALA A 98 -6.59 4.07 4.54
C ALA A 98 -5.31 4.52 5.24
N GLU A 99 -4.18 4.42 4.57
CA GLU A 99 -2.87 4.53 5.19
C GLU A 99 -2.77 3.53 6.37
N ASP A 100 -2.73 4.04 7.59
CA ASP A 100 -2.66 3.23 8.81
C ASP A 100 -3.94 3.31 9.67
N LYS A 101 -4.99 3.99 9.18
CA LYS A 101 -6.23 4.20 9.92
C LYS A 101 -7.32 3.27 9.43
N ILE A 102 -8.00 2.61 10.35
CA ILE A 102 -9.20 1.86 10.02
C ILE A 102 -10.31 2.85 9.67
N VAL A 103 -10.85 2.72 8.48
CA VAL A 103 -11.87 3.63 7.95
C VAL A 103 -13.21 2.95 7.69
N THR A 104 -13.22 1.61 7.65
CA THR A 104 -14.42 0.80 7.48
C THR A 104 -14.25 -0.57 8.12
N SER A 105 -15.35 -1.19 8.56
CA SER A 105 -15.44 -2.59 8.96
C SER A 105 -16.79 -3.14 8.51
N ASP A 106 -16.83 -4.32 7.91
CA ASP A 106 -18.04 -4.96 7.43
C ASP A 106 -17.85 -6.49 7.37
N VAL A 107 -18.93 -7.24 7.61
CA VAL A 107 -18.94 -8.71 7.44
C VAL A 107 -18.82 -9.11 5.97
N ASN A 108 -19.21 -8.22 5.06
CA ASN A 108 -19.11 -8.40 3.62
C ASN A 108 -17.85 -7.73 3.10
N GLN A 109 -16.97 -8.52 2.49
CA GLN A 109 -15.69 -8.05 1.97
C GLN A 109 -15.84 -6.95 0.91
N PHE A 110 -16.79 -7.11 -0.03
CA PHE A 110 -17.03 -6.10 -1.06
C PHE A 110 -17.50 -4.77 -0.47
N HIS A 111 -18.35 -4.80 0.58
CA HIS A 111 -18.78 -3.58 1.27
C HIS A 111 -17.62 -2.89 2.00
N ALA A 112 -16.73 -3.66 2.64
CA ALA A 112 -15.53 -3.12 3.27
C ALA A 112 -14.60 -2.47 2.23
N VAL A 113 -14.38 -3.12 1.07
CA VAL A 113 -13.60 -2.56 -0.05
C VAL A 113 -14.25 -1.27 -0.57
N LYS A 114 -15.57 -1.31 -0.83
CA LYS A 114 -16.31 -0.15 -1.31
C LYS A 114 -16.21 1.04 -0.35
N GLY A 115 -16.37 0.78 0.95
CA GLY A 115 -16.24 1.79 2.00
C GLY A 115 -14.84 2.39 2.10
N LEU A 116 -13.79 1.60 1.83
CA LEU A 116 -12.41 2.05 1.76
C LEU A 116 -12.16 2.90 0.51
N LEU A 117 -12.43 2.34 -0.67
CA LEU A 117 -12.11 2.98 -1.96
C LEU A 117 -12.91 4.28 -2.17
N SER A 118 -14.15 4.37 -1.69
CA SER A 118 -14.92 5.63 -1.70
C SER A 118 -14.31 6.75 -0.85
N LYS A 119 -13.30 6.46 -0.03
CA LYS A 119 -12.55 7.48 0.75
C LYS A 119 -11.20 7.80 0.14
N LEU A 120 -10.64 6.90 -0.67
CA LEU A 120 -9.37 7.10 -1.35
C LEU A 120 -9.56 7.74 -2.72
N LEU A 121 -10.57 7.28 -3.48
CA LEU A 121 -10.86 7.79 -4.82
C LEU A 121 -11.54 9.15 -4.75
N ASN A 122 -11.14 10.05 -5.62
CA ASN A 122 -11.69 11.37 -5.83
C ASN A 122 -11.71 11.74 -7.33
N GLU A 123 -12.11 12.97 -7.67
CA GLU A 123 -12.22 13.44 -9.06
C GLU A 123 -10.86 13.56 -9.80
N ASP A 124 -9.76 13.61 -9.04
CA ASP A 124 -8.41 13.73 -9.58
C ASP A 124 -7.69 12.37 -9.68
N SER A 125 -8.36 11.27 -9.30
CA SER A 125 -7.78 9.92 -9.35
C SER A 125 -7.77 9.40 -10.78
N GLU A 126 -6.60 8.96 -11.26
CA GLU A 126 -6.39 8.46 -12.62
C GLU A 126 -6.15 6.94 -12.64
N ILE A 127 -5.43 6.41 -11.64
CA ILE A 127 -5.04 4.99 -11.60
C ILE A 127 -5.39 4.38 -10.25
N LEU A 128 -6.02 3.20 -10.29
CA LEU A 128 -6.19 2.31 -9.15
C LEU A 128 -5.39 1.03 -9.37
N THR A 129 -4.25 0.90 -8.71
CA THR A 129 -3.53 -0.38 -8.66
C THR A 129 -4.10 -1.25 -7.55
N MET A 130 -4.50 -2.47 -7.89
CA MET A 130 -5.02 -3.47 -6.96
C MET A 130 -4.10 -4.70 -6.95
N ILE A 131 -3.60 -5.07 -5.76
CA ILE A 131 -2.73 -6.23 -5.56
C ILE A 131 -3.47 -7.25 -4.70
N SER A 132 -3.82 -8.39 -5.33
CA SER A 132 -4.59 -9.46 -4.69
C SER A 132 -3.69 -10.36 -3.84
N GLY A 133 -4.12 -10.67 -2.61
CA GLY A 133 -3.46 -11.63 -1.72
C GLY A 133 -3.81 -13.09 -2.04
N GLU A 134 -3.17 -14.02 -1.33
CA GLU A 134 -3.38 -15.47 -1.52
C GLU A 134 -4.82 -15.92 -1.23
N ASP A 135 -5.50 -15.23 -0.30
CA ASP A 135 -6.88 -15.50 0.10
C ASP A 135 -7.92 -14.59 -0.61
N ALA A 136 -7.52 -13.87 -1.66
CA ALA A 136 -8.44 -13.03 -2.43
C ALA A 136 -9.39 -13.88 -3.29
N ASP A 137 -10.69 -13.61 -3.20
CA ASP A 137 -11.71 -14.27 -4.00
C ASP A 137 -11.86 -13.59 -5.37
N ASN A 138 -11.66 -14.35 -6.44
CA ASN A 138 -11.79 -13.84 -7.81
C ASN A 138 -13.18 -13.28 -8.14
N SER A 139 -14.24 -13.80 -7.52
CA SER A 139 -15.60 -13.28 -7.70
C SER A 139 -15.72 -11.88 -7.09
N ILE A 140 -15.16 -11.68 -5.90
CA ILE A 140 -15.11 -10.38 -5.23
C ILE A 140 -14.21 -9.42 -6.01
N THR A 141 -13.04 -9.88 -6.47
CA THR A 141 -12.14 -9.09 -7.32
C THR A 141 -12.86 -8.54 -8.56
N ASN A 142 -13.60 -9.39 -9.27
CA ASN A 142 -14.38 -8.97 -10.44
C ASN A 142 -15.51 -8.00 -10.06
N GLN A 143 -16.17 -8.18 -8.91
CA GLN A 143 -17.19 -7.23 -8.43
C GLN A 143 -16.59 -5.86 -8.13
N ILE A 144 -15.38 -5.81 -7.56
CA ILE A 144 -14.67 -4.55 -7.30
C ILE A 144 -14.37 -3.84 -8.61
N ILE A 145 -13.78 -4.53 -9.59
CA ILE A 145 -13.44 -3.96 -10.89
C ILE A 145 -14.68 -3.40 -11.58
N ASN A 146 -15.74 -4.21 -11.72
CA ASN A 146 -16.98 -3.78 -12.35
C ASN A 146 -17.61 -2.57 -11.65
N TRP A 147 -17.52 -2.50 -10.34
CA TRP A 147 -18.02 -1.35 -9.58
C TRP A 147 -17.19 -0.10 -9.85
N ILE A 148 -15.84 -0.20 -9.86
CA ILE A 148 -14.96 0.93 -10.20
C ILE A 148 -15.24 1.44 -11.60
N GLU A 149 -15.28 0.56 -12.60
CA GLU A 149 -15.58 0.93 -14.00
C GLU A 149 -16.94 1.63 -14.17
N SER A 150 -17.91 1.30 -13.30
CA SER A 150 -19.24 1.92 -13.32
C SER A 150 -19.31 3.28 -12.61
N GLU A 151 -18.67 3.40 -11.45
CA GLU A 151 -18.78 4.59 -10.58
C GLU A 151 -17.67 5.62 -10.84
N TYR A 152 -16.50 5.15 -11.33
CA TYR A 152 -15.31 5.94 -11.60
C TYR A 152 -14.78 5.62 -13.01
N PRO A 153 -15.52 5.94 -14.06
CA PRO A 153 -15.21 5.51 -15.45
C PRO A 153 -13.90 6.08 -15.99
N ASP A 154 -13.37 7.13 -15.38
CA ASP A 154 -12.10 7.77 -15.76
C ASP A 154 -10.88 7.16 -15.05
N VAL A 155 -11.09 6.25 -14.07
CA VAL A 155 -10.03 5.58 -13.33
C VAL A 155 -9.63 4.28 -14.05
N GLU A 156 -8.37 4.18 -14.46
CA GLU A 156 -7.78 2.95 -14.97
C GLU A 156 -7.49 1.97 -13.82
N VAL A 157 -7.96 0.71 -13.96
CA VAL A 157 -7.73 -0.33 -12.94
C VAL A 157 -6.61 -1.26 -13.38
N GLU A 158 -5.51 -1.26 -12.65
CA GLU A 158 -4.42 -2.21 -12.80
C GLU A 158 -4.51 -3.32 -11.75
N GLN A 159 -4.65 -4.58 -12.21
CA GLN A 159 -4.72 -5.74 -11.32
C GLN A 159 -3.41 -6.54 -11.35
N HIS A 160 -2.90 -6.86 -10.16
CA HIS A 160 -1.73 -7.71 -9.96
C HIS A 160 -2.00 -8.80 -8.93
N GLU A 161 -1.39 -9.98 -9.13
CA GLU A 161 -1.38 -11.06 -8.14
C GLU A 161 -0.14 -10.92 -7.25
N GLY A 162 -0.35 -10.53 -5.99
CA GLY A 162 0.73 -10.37 -5.01
C GLY A 162 0.99 -11.63 -4.20
N GLY A 163 -0.04 -12.45 -3.97
CA GLY A 163 0.06 -13.67 -3.16
C GLY A 163 0.45 -13.43 -1.71
N GLN A 164 0.30 -12.21 -1.21
CA GLN A 164 0.62 -11.88 0.18
C GLN A 164 -0.40 -12.51 1.14
N PRO A 165 0.06 -13.02 2.30
CA PRO A 165 -0.82 -13.52 3.35
C PRO A 165 -1.48 -12.39 4.12
N ILE A 166 -2.58 -12.68 4.83
CA ILE A 166 -3.26 -11.79 5.80
C ILE A 166 -4.06 -10.66 5.14
N TYR A 167 -3.51 -10.01 4.13
CA TYR A 167 -4.17 -8.93 3.41
C TYR A 167 -4.79 -9.45 2.12
N GLN A 168 -6.12 -9.36 2.00
CA GLN A 168 -6.82 -9.76 0.78
C GLN A 168 -6.48 -8.84 -0.37
N TYR A 169 -6.32 -7.54 -0.08
CA TYR A 169 -5.95 -6.54 -1.09
C TYR A 169 -5.04 -5.47 -0.53
N PHE A 170 -4.10 -5.03 -1.35
CA PHE A 170 -3.50 -3.70 -1.26
C PHE A 170 -3.98 -2.85 -2.42
N PHE A 171 -4.17 -1.57 -2.17
CA PHE A 171 -4.57 -0.57 -3.15
C PHE A 171 -3.59 0.59 -3.15
N ALA A 172 -3.25 1.07 -4.35
CA ALA A 172 -2.65 2.38 -4.57
C ALA A 172 -3.59 3.20 -5.44
N VAL A 173 -3.84 4.44 -5.05
CA VAL A 173 -4.62 5.42 -5.83
C VAL A 173 -3.68 6.55 -6.18
N GLU A 174 -3.55 6.84 -7.45
CA GLU A 174 -2.74 7.92 -8.05
C GLU A 174 -3.59 8.85 -8.89
#